data_9890de6321ed0e5d2f4efbe3e880dfe1
#
_entry.id   9890de6321ed0e5d2f4efbe3e880dfe1
#
_cell.length_a   1.000
_cell.length_b   1.000
_cell.length_c   1.000
_cell.angle_alpha   90.00
_cell.angle_beta   90.00
_cell.angle_gamma   90.00
#
_symmetry.space_group_name_H-M   'P 1'
#
loop_
_entity.id
_entity.type
_entity.pdbx_description
1 polymer ?
#
loop_
_entity_poly.entity_id
_entity_poly.type
_entity_poly.pdbx_seq_one_letter_code
_entity_poly.pdbx_strand_id
1 'polypeptide(L)'
;MSTEPGPSGLAPERTHGVLRADCGRCFGLCCVAPAFSASADFAIDKPAGRPCPHLRPDFRCGIHADLRGRGFRGCAVYDCFGAGQQVSQVTFGGRDWRRDPRAAAQMYEVFPIMRQLHELLWYLAAALELRPARAVHDRLRDAFAATEAMTNGPAEALLGLDTGRHRAQVNGLLLRASELARAQLPGRRPDHHGADLIGARLAGADLKGANLRGARLIGADLSRADLSLADLTGADLRGADLRDADLTGCLFLTQAQLDAAEGDTGTRLPPPLTRPAHWPGRRLA
;
A
#
# COMPACT_ATOMS: atom_id res chain seq x y z
N MET A 1 -30.66 13.74 -30.01
CA MET A 1 -29.33 13.15 -30.13
C MET A 1 -28.70 13.25 -28.75
N SER A 2 -28.85 12.18 -27.97
CA SER A 2 -28.33 12.11 -26.61
C SER A 2 -26.91 11.52 -26.68
N THR A 3 -25.92 12.31 -26.31
CA THR A 3 -24.53 11.85 -26.17
C THR A 3 -24.40 11.14 -24.82
N GLU A 4 -24.35 9.81 -24.84
CA GLU A 4 -23.94 9.05 -23.67
C GLU A 4 -22.48 9.42 -23.31
N PRO A 5 -22.17 9.67 -22.03
CA PRO A 5 -20.79 9.80 -21.60
C PRO A 5 -20.16 8.41 -21.65
N GLY A 6 -19.17 8.23 -22.52
CA GLY A 6 -18.37 7.02 -22.58
C GLY A 6 -17.62 6.76 -21.25
N PRO A 7 -17.25 5.52 -20.96
CA PRO A 7 -16.61 5.16 -19.68
C PRO A 7 -15.29 5.91 -19.53
N SER A 8 -15.21 6.76 -18.51
CA SER A 8 -13.96 7.39 -18.08
C SER A 8 -13.06 6.35 -17.40
N GLY A 9 -12.51 5.43 -18.21
CA GLY A 9 -11.50 4.51 -17.74
C GLY A 9 -10.22 5.29 -17.41
N LEU A 10 -9.80 5.24 -16.14
CA LEU A 10 -8.50 5.75 -15.73
C LEU A 10 -7.42 4.95 -16.47
N ALA A 11 -6.59 5.63 -17.26
CA ALA A 11 -5.40 4.99 -17.80
C ALA A 11 -4.48 4.60 -16.62
N PRO A 12 -3.83 3.44 -16.64
CA PRO A 12 -2.98 2.96 -15.54
C PRO A 12 -1.96 4.00 -15.05
N GLU A 13 -1.39 4.79 -15.96
CA GLU A 13 -0.44 5.88 -15.67
C GLU A 13 -1.04 7.02 -14.82
N ARG A 14 -2.35 7.26 -14.90
CA ARG A 14 -3.05 8.25 -14.06
C ARG A 14 -3.50 7.67 -12.73
N THR A 15 -3.62 6.36 -12.64
CA THR A 15 -4.15 5.65 -11.47
C THR A 15 -3.25 5.84 -10.25
N HIS A 16 -1.94 5.74 -10.39
CA HIS A 16 -1.00 5.96 -9.28
C HIS A 16 -1.09 7.36 -8.67
N GLY A 17 -1.47 8.38 -9.44
CA GLY A 17 -1.69 9.75 -8.93
C GLY A 17 -2.94 9.85 -8.06
N VAL A 18 -4.03 9.19 -8.46
CA VAL A 18 -5.32 9.21 -7.74
C VAL A 18 -5.25 8.36 -6.46
N LEU A 19 -4.46 7.28 -6.48
CA LEU A 19 -4.26 6.37 -5.35
C LEU A 19 -3.20 6.87 -4.34
N ARG A 20 -2.79 8.13 -4.40
CA ARG A 20 -1.95 8.77 -3.39
C ARG A 20 -2.81 9.48 -2.34
N ALA A 21 -2.36 9.43 -1.09
CA ALA A 21 -3.03 10.13 0.01
C ALA A 21 -3.02 11.65 -0.22
N ASP A 22 -4.20 12.25 -0.24
CA ASP A 22 -4.40 13.71 -0.19
C ASP A 22 -5.08 14.10 1.14
N CYS A 23 -4.25 14.34 2.14
CA CYS A 23 -4.72 14.72 3.47
C CYS A 23 -5.43 16.08 3.50
N GLY A 24 -5.24 16.92 2.48
CA GLY A 24 -5.95 18.20 2.34
C GLY A 24 -7.43 18.04 2.00
N ARG A 25 -7.79 16.91 1.39
CA ARG A 25 -9.17 16.56 1.01
C ARG A 25 -9.77 15.44 1.86
N CYS A 26 -9.05 14.98 2.89
CA CYS A 26 -9.50 13.93 3.80
C CYS A 26 -9.92 14.52 5.14
N PHE A 27 -10.97 13.98 5.75
CA PHE A 27 -11.41 14.39 7.09
C PHE A 27 -10.62 13.67 8.21
N GLY A 28 -9.35 13.35 7.98
CA GLY A 28 -8.47 12.76 8.99
C GLY A 28 -8.88 11.33 9.39
N LEU A 29 -9.46 10.55 8.47
CA LEU A 29 -10.02 9.23 8.78
C LEU A 29 -8.99 8.25 9.34
N CYS A 30 -7.73 8.29 8.92
CA CYS A 30 -6.65 7.49 9.52
C CYS A 30 -6.37 7.85 10.99
N CYS A 31 -6.70 9.08 11.41
CA CYS A 31 -6.55 9.55 12.78
C CYS A 31 -7.77 9.25 13.67
N VAL A 32 -8.90 8.82 13.11
CA VAL A 32 -10.13 8.59 13.87
C VAL A 32 -10.64 7.16 13.76
N ALA A 33 -10.74 6.58 12.57
CA ALA A 33 -11.38 5.29 12.34
C ALA A 33 -10.63 4.11 13.02
N PRO A 34 -9.31 3.88 12.80
CA PRO A 34 -8.64 2.71 13.36
C PRO A 34 -8.40 2.83 14.86
N ALA A 35 -8.40 1.70 15.58
CA ALA A 35 -7.82 1.58 16.91
C ALA A 35 -6.33 1.31 16.81
N PHE A 36 -5.56 1.70 17.83
CA PHE A 36 -4.20 1.23 18.05
C PHE A 36 -3.86 1.24 19.55
N SER A 37 -2.93 0.39 19.95
CA SER A 37 -2.48 0.28 21.33
C SER A 37 -1.04 0.72 21.49
N ALA A 38 -0.69 1.23 22.65
CA ALA A 38 0.66 1.61 23.02
C ALA A 38 1.62 0.43 22.81
N SER A 39 2.70 0.66 22.08
CA SER A 39 3.64 -0.37 21.60
C SER A 39 4.91 0.29 21.04
N ALA A 40 5.79 -0.48 20.42
CA ALA A 40 6.91 0.06 19.65
C ALA A 40 6.47 0.94 18.46
N ASP A 41 5.22 0.79 17.98
CA ASP A 41 4.68 1.51 16.82
C ASP A 41 3.82 2.73 17.21
N PHE A 42 3.30 2.79 18.45
CA PHE A 42 2.40 3.84 18.91
C PHE A 42 2.67 4.24 20.37
N ALA A 43 2.86 5.53 20.60
CA ALA A 43 3.15 6.07 21.94
C ALA A 43 1.94 6.06 22.90
N ILE A 44 0.71 5.85 22.40
CA ILE A 44 -0.52 5.93 23.16
C ILE A 44 -1.52 4.84 22.76
N ASP A 45 -2.50 4.58 23.62
CA ASP A 45 -3.72 3.85 23.27
C ASP A 45 -4.73 4.78 22.59
N LYS A 46 -5.41 4.30 21.56
CA LYS A 46 -6.50 5.01 20.89
C LYS A 46 -7.62 4.02 20.49
N PRO A 47 -8.82 4.13 21.06
CA PRO A 47 -9.97 3.34 20.63
C PRO A 47 -10.39 3.69 19.19
N ALA A 48 -11.02 2.72 18.49
CA ALA A 48 -11.66 2.96 17.20
C ALA A 48 -12.74 4.06 17.32
N GLY A 49 -12.88 4.88 16.28
CA GLY A 49 -13.87 5.96 16.22
C GLY A 49 -13.59 7.15 17.18
N ARG A 50 -12.49 7.14 17.91
CA ARG A 50 -12.06 8.27 18.73
C ARG A 50 -10.96 9.05 18.04
N PRO A 51 -11.07 10.39 17.94
CA PRO A 51 -10.02 11.20 17.35
C PRO A 51 -8.69 11.07 18.11
N CYS A 52 -7.59 10.93 17.37
CA CYS A 52 -6.25 11.05 17.92
C CYS A 52 -6.07 12.46 18.53
N PRO A 53 -5.42 12.62 19.69
CA PRO A 53 -5.19 13.94 20.32
C PRO A 53 -4.36 14.89 19.44
N HIS A 54 -3.64 14.36 18.46
CA HIS A 54 -2.87 15.14 17.49
C HIS A 54 -3.67 15.56 16.24
N LEU A 55 -4.94 15.18 16.13
CA LEU A 55 -5.81 15.60 15.02
C LEU A 55 -6.27 17.05 15.25
N ARG A 56 -5.90 17.95 14.34
CA ARG A 56 -6.24 19.38 14.38
C ARG A 56 -7.69 19.63 13.94
N PRO A 57 -8.21 20.84 14.20
CA PRO A 57 -9.53 21.26 13.71
C PRO A 57 -9.68 21.21 12.19
N ASP A 58 -8.59 21.42 11.44
CA ASP A 58 -8.52 21.33 9.98
C ASP A 58 -8.37 19.90 9.44
N PHE A 59 -8.56 18.88 10.27
CA PHE A 59 -8.42 17.45 9.98
C PHE A 59 -6.99 16.98 9.64
N ARG A 60 -5.98 17.82 9.81
CA ARG A 60 -4.57 17.44 9.61
C ARG A 60 -3.94 16.93 10.89
N CYS A 61 -3.00 16.01 10.72
CA CYS A 61 -2.16 15.55 11.84
C CYS A 61 -1.18 16.64 12.26
N GLY A 62 -1.24 17.05 13.53
CA GLY A 62 -0.38 18.11 14.08
C GLY A 62 1.08 17.73 14.24
N ILE A 63 1.38 16.43 14.22
CA ILE A 63 2.74 15.88 14.37
C ILE A 63 3.22 15.14 13.11
N HIS A 64 2.56 15.32 11.96
CA HIS A 64 2.83 14.56 10.74
C HIS A 64 4.30 14.63 10.28
N ALA A 65 4.93 15.77 10.47
CA ALA A 65 6.35 15.97 10.09
C ALA A 65 7.35 15.22 10.99
N ASP A 66 6.91 14.75 12.20
CA ASP A 66 7.80 14.14 13.20
C ASP A 66 7.17 12.89 13.84
N LEU A 67 6.42 12.10 13.06
CA LEU A 67 5.72 10.91 13.57
C LEU A 67 6.67 9.91 14.22
N ARG A 68 7.84 9.66 13.62
CA ARG A 68 8.83 8.69 14.15
C ARG A 68 9.45 9.20 15.47
N GLY A 69 9.86 10.46 15.52
CA GLY A 69 10.42 11.09 16.72
C GLY A 69 9.43 11.17 17.87
N ARG A 70 8.14 11.22 17.57
CA ARG A 70 7.04 11.24 18.55
C ARG A 70 6.53 9.85 18.95
N GLY A 71 7.15 8.77 18.46
CA GLY A 71 6.76 7.39 18.79
C GLY A 71 5.53 6.87 18.04
N PHE A 72 5.21 7.43 16.87
CA PHE A 72 4.10 7.02 16.02
C PHE A 72 4.61 6.40 14.72
N ARG A 73 5.51 5.41 14.82
CA ARG A 73 6.08 4.70 13.67
C ARG A 73 5.00 4.05 12.81
N GLY A 74 3.96 3.46 13.42
CA GLY A 74 2.83 2.87 12.70
C GLY A 74 2.07 3.88 11.83
N CYS A 75 1.96 5.16 12.27
CA CYS A 75 1.38 6.22 11.44
C CYS A 75 2.34 6.63 10.30
N ALA A 76 3.65 6.59 10.53
CA ALA A 76 4.65 6.97 9.52
C ALA A 76 4.70 6.00 8.32
N VAL A 77 4.31 4.75 8.54
CA VAL A 77 4.28 3.69 7.51
C VAL A 77 2.87 3.41 7.00
N TYR A 78 1.87 4.14 7.48
CA TYR A 78 0.49 3.91 7.08
C TYR A 78 0.20 4.58 5.73
N ASP A 79 -0.21 3.76 4.76
CA ASP A 79 -0.73 4.25 3.48
C ASP A 79 -2.22 3.93 3.34
N CYS A 80 -3.02 4.95 3.07
CA CYS A 80 -4.45 4.80 2.78
C CYS A 80 -4.73 4.65 1.28
N PHE A 81 -3.73 4.71 0.41
CA PHE A 81 -3.89 4.64 -1.04
C PHE A 81 -4.97 5.59 -1.58
N GLY A 82 -5.14 6.76 -0.97
CA GLY A 82 -6.18 7.71 -1.38
C GLY A 82 -7.59 7.42 -0.86
N ALA A 83 -7.80 6.35 -0.10
CA ALA A 83 -9.13 6.01 0.42
C ALA A 83 -9.74 7.10 1.30
N GLY A 84 -8.91 7.88 2.01
CA GLY A 84 -9.38 8.95 2.89
C GLY A 84 -10.14 10.03 2.14
N GLN A 85 -9.59 10.57 1.06
CA GLN A 85 -10.27 11.56 0.24
C GLN A 85 -11.45 10.96 -0.56
N GLN A 86 -11.36 9.70 -1.00
CA GLN A 86 -12.47 9.02 -1.68
C GLN A 86 -13.69 8.92 -0.76
N VAL A 87 -13.51 8.43 0.47
CA VAL A 87 -14.61 8.37 1.45
C VAL A 87 -15.12 9.77 1.77
N SER A 88 -14.24 10.72 2.10
CA SER A 88 -14.64 12.06 2.53
C SER A 88 -15.38 12.84 1.44
N GLN A 89 -14.88 12.83 0.20
CA GLN A 89 -15.35 13.73 -0.84
C GLN A 89 -16.36 13.07 -1.78
N VAL A 90 -16.19 11.77 -2.08
CA VAL A 90 -17.04 11.06 -3.04
C VAL A 90 -18.16 10.31 -2.31
N THR A 91 -17.82 9.33 -1.48
CA THR A 91 -18.82 8.48 -0.81
C THR A 91 -19.75 9.28 0.09
N PHE A 92 -19.24 10.27 0.82
CA PHE A 92 -20.02 11.10 1.74
C PHE A 92 -20.22 12.55 1.28
N GLY A 93 -19.81 12.90 0.04
CA GLY A 93 -20.11 14.19 -0.59
C GLY A 93 -19.60 15.41 0.18
N GLY A 94 -18.45 15.31 0.86
CA GLY A 94 -17.85 16.39 1.63
C GLY A 94 -18.51 16.65 3.00
N ARG A 95 -19.36 15.76 3.48
CA ARG A 95 -19.99 15.89 4.81
C ARG A 95 -18.97 15.67 5.93
N ASP A 96 -18.88 16.63 6.83
CA ASP A 96 -17.99 16.56 8.02
C ASP A 96 -18.59 15.63 9.08
N TRP A 97 -17.86 14.57 9.44
CA TRP A 97 -18.27 13.58 10.42
C TRP A 97 -18.47 14.16 11.83
N ARG A 98 -17.86 15.31 12.16
CA ARG A 98 -18.05 15.98 13.46
C ARG A 98 -19.44 16.56 13.63
N ARG A 99 -20.13 16.83 12.50
CA ARG A 99 -21.46 17.47 12.48
C ARG A 99 -22.59 16.45 12.33
N ASP A 100 -22.26 15.22 11.93
CA ASP A 100 -23.25 14.16 11.69
C ASP A 100 -22.78 12.84 12.29
N PRO A 101 -23.22 12.49 13.53
CA PRO A 101 -22.82 11.23 14.19
C PRO A 101 -23.18 9.95 13.42
N ARG A 102 -24.25 9.98 12.60
CA ARG A 102 -24.64 8.81 11.81
C ARG A 102 -23.67 8.62 10.64
N ALA A 103 -23.37 9.72 9.93
CA ALA A 103 -22.37 9.70 8.88
C ALA A 103 -20.99 9.32 9.44
N ALA A 104 -20.64 9.77 10.67
CA ALA A 104 -19.38 9.40 11.32
C ALA A 104 -19.23 7.88 11.48
N ALA A 105 -20.24 7.21 12.05
CA ALA A 105 -20.19 5.77 12.25
C ALA A 105 -19.99 5.02 10.92
N GLN A 106 -20.77 5.36 9.89
CA GLN A 106 -20.62 4.76 8.56
C GLN A 106 -19.26 5.06 7.93
N MET A 107 -18.75 6.28 8.02
CA MET A 107 -17.42 6.63 7.48
C MET A 107 -16.31 5.78 8.11
N TYR A 108 -16.39 5.53 9.41
CA TYR A 108 -15.36 4.75 10.11
C TYR A 108 -15.39 3.28 9.72
N GLU A 109 -16.55 2.71 9.43
CA GLU A 109 -16.72 1.35 8.96
C GLU A 109 -16.35 1.20 7.47
N VAL A 110 -16.71 2.17 6.63
CA VAL A 110 -16.42 2.18 5.18
C VAL A 110 -14.92 2.41 4.91
N PHE A 111 -14.23 3.20 5.72
CA PHE A 111 -12.85 3.60 5.46
C PHE A 111 -11.87 2.40 5.32
N PRO A 112 -11.85 1.39 6.21
CA PRO A 112 -10.98 0.24 6.04
C PRO A 112 -11.33 -0.61 4.81
N ILE A 113 -12.60 -0.69 4.43
CA ILE A 113 -13.05 -1.37 3.21
C ILE A 113 -12.52 -0.63 1.97
N MET A 114 -12.72 0.67 1.91
CA MET A 114 -12.22 1.52 0.83
C MET A 114 -10.69 1.43 0.70
N ARG A 115 -9.97 1.43 1.83
CA ARG A 115 -8.52 1.26 1.82
C ARG A 115 -8.09 -0.06 1.20
N GLN A 116 -8.79 -1.17 1.51
CA GLN A 116 -8.51 -2.47 0.91
C GLN A 116 -8.75 -2.48 -0.61
N LEU A 117 -9.83 -1.86 -1.07
CA LEU A 117 -10.13 -1.75 -2.50
C LEU A 117 -9.08 -0.90 -3.23
N HIS A 118 -8.67 0.23 -2.65
CA HIS A 118 -7.63 1.09 -3.23
C HIS A 118 -6.26 0.41 -3.27
N GLU A 119 -5.91 -0.38 -2.26
CA GLU A 119 -4.71 -1.21 -2.27
C GLU A 119 -4.74 -2.24 -3.42
N LEU A 120 -5.90 -2.88 -3.67
CA LEU A 120 -6.07 -3.79 -4.81
C LEU A 120 -5.95 -3.07 -6.15
N LEU A 121 -6.52 -1.86 -6.28
CA LEU A 121 -6.35 -1.04 -7.48
C LEU A 121 -4.88 -0.69 -7.73
N TRP A 122 -4.11 -0.37 -6.67
CA TRP A 122 -2.67 -0.14 -6.77
C TRP A 122 -1.95 -1.35 -7.37
N TYR A 123 -2.20 -2.55 -6.83
CA TYR A 123 -1.58 -3.77 -7.34
C TYR A 123 -2.03 -4.13 -8.77
N LEU A 124 -3.32 -3.94 -9.08
CA LEU A 124 -3.85 -4.21 -10.42
C LEU A 124 -3.25 -3.25 -11.46
N ALA A 125 -3.10 -1.97 -11.14
CA ALA A 125 -2.42 -1.00 -11.99
C ALA A 125 -0.97 -1.41 -12.25
N ALA A 126 -0.22 -1.76 -11.20
CA ALA A 126 1.15 -2.24 -11.33
C ALA A 126 1.24 -3.53 -12.19
N ALA A 127 0.28 -4.47 -12.04
CA ALA A 127 0.26 -5.69 -12.83
C ALA A 127 0.01 -5.43 -14.33
N LEU A 128 -0.79 -4.41 -14.67
CA LEU A 128 -1.06 -4.01 -16.05
C LEU A 128 0.16 -3.39 -16.75
N GLU A 129 1.14 -2.88 -16.01
CA GLU A 129 2.39 -2.37 -16.55
C GLU A 129 3.38 -3.50 -16.88
N LEU A 130 3.18 -4.71 -16.36
CA LEU A 130 4.06 -5.85 -16.58
C LEU A 130 3.90 -6.42 -17.99
N ARG A 131 4.76 -6.02 -18.93
CA ARG A 131 4.73 -6.50 -20.32
C ARG A 131 4.72 -8.04 -20.45
N PRO A 132 5.48 -8.83 -19.65
CA PRO A 132 5.44 -10.28 -19.74
C PRO A 132 4.09 -10.88 -19.32
N ALA A 133 3.26 -10.16 -18.58
CA ALA A 133 1.95 -10.61 -18.12
C ALA A 133 0.81 -10.37 -19.13
N ARG A 134 1.10 -10.00 -20.39
CA ARG A 134 0.08 -9.66 -21.41
C ARG A 134 -1.01 -10.73 -21.59
N ALA A 135 -0.68 -12.00 -21.41
CA ALA A 135 -1.65 -13.10 -21.51
C ALA A 135 -2.80 -13.01 -20.48
N VAL A 136 -2.67 -12.22 -19.43
CA VAL A 136 -3.70 -12.03 -18.39
C VAL A 136 -4.20 -10.58 -18.29
N HIS A 137 -3.76 -9.68 -19.19
CA HIS A 137 -4.11 -8.26 -19.12
C HIS A 137 -5.61 -8.00 -19.25
N ASP A 138 -6.36 -8.76 -20.07
CA ASP A 138 -7.81 -8.55 -20.19
C ASP A 138 -8.51 -8.85 -18.86
N ARG A 139 -8.16 -9.97 -18.23
CA ARG A 139 -8.68 -10.33 -16.89
C ARG A 139 -8.26 -9.34 -15.80
N LEU A 140 -7.06 -8.77 -15.90
CA LEU A 140 -6.60 -7.72 -14.98
C LEU A 140 -7.39 -6.43 -15.18
N ARG A 141 -7.70 -6.03 -16.43
CA ARG A 141 -8.57 -4.87 -16.72
C ARG A 141 -9.98 -5.06 -16.20
N ASP A 142 -10.56 -6.24 -16.39
CA ASP A 142 -11.89 -6.56 -15.87
C ASP A 142 -11.91 -6.47 -14.33
N ALA A 143 -10.91 -7.04 -13.67
CA ALA A 143 -10.77 -6.96 -12.21
C ALA A 143 -10.54 -5.53 -11.72
N PHE A 144 -9.77 -4.73 -12.46
CA PHE A 144 -9.56 -3.31 -12.17
C PHE A 144 -10.87 -2.53 -12.27
N ALA A 145 -11.59 -2.66 -13.38
CA ALA A 145 -12.87 -1.98 -13.60
C ALA A 145 -13.92 -2.38 -12.55
N ALA A 146 -13.99 -3.68 -12.20
CA ALA A 146 -14.89 -4.17 -11.15
C ALA A 146 -14.53 -3.57 -9.78
N THR A 147 -13.24 -3.52 -9.43
CA THR A 147 -12.77 -2.93 -8.16
C THR A 147 -13.05 -1.43 -8.13
N GLU A 148 -12.79 -0.71 -9.23
CA GLU A 148 -13.07 0.72 -9.36
C GLU A 148 -14.57 1.01 -9.21
N ALA A 149 -15.44 0.22 -9.84
CA ALA A 149 -16.89 0.34 -9.69
C ALA A 149 -17.33 0.18 -8.23
N MET A 150 -16.73 -0.74 -7.47
CA MET A 150 -16.99 -0.92 -6.04
C MET A 150 -16.63 0.35 -5.24
N THR A 151 -15.50 1.01 -5.55
CA THR A 151 -15.07 2.23 -4.83
C THR A 151 -16.00 3.43 -5.04
N ASN A 152 -16.79 3.42 -6.11
CA ASN A 152 -17.77 4.46 -6.43
C ASN A 152 -19.18 4.14 -5.93
N GLY A 153 -19.37 3.00 -5.25
CA GLY A 153 -20.66 2.62 -4.67
C GLY A 153 -21.04 3.44 -3.44
N PRO A 154 -22.33 3.46 -3.09
CA PRO A 154 -22.80 4.09 -1.85
C PRO A 154 -22.30 3.34 -0.61
N ALA A 155 -22.34 4.00 0.56
CA ALA A 155 -21.81 3.44 1.81
C ALA A 155 -22.42 2.07 2.16
N GLU A 156 -23.72 1.91 1.99
CA GLU A 156 -24.44 0.65 2.27
C GLU A 156 -23.94 -0.51 1.39
N ALA A 157 -23.68 -0.23 0.10
CA ALA A 157 -23.13 -1.24 -0.81
C ALA A 157 -21.70 -1.64 -0.41
N LEU A 158 -20.87 -0.66 -0.01
CA LEU A 158 -19.52 -0.92 0.48
C LEU A 158 -19.52 -1.79 1.74
N LEU A 159 -20.41 -1.50 2.71
CA LEU A 159 -20.55 -2.27 3.94
C LEU A 159 -21.01 -3.72 3.68
N GLY A 160 -21.75 -3.96 2.60
CA GLY A 160 -22.19 -5.30 2.19
C GLY A 160 -21.18 -6.12 1.39
N LEU A 161 -19.98 -5.57 1.09
CA LEU A 161 -18.99 -6.27 0.28
C LEU A 161 -18.28 -7.40 1.04
N ASP A 162 -18.18 -8.55 0.41
CA ASP A 162 -17.22 -9.59 0.80
C ASP A 162 -15.84 -9.25 0.24
N THR A 163 -15.14 -8.36 0.94
CA THR A 163 -13.79 -7.92 0.54
C THR A 163 -12.78 -9.06 0.57
N GLY A 164 -12.97 -10.07 1.41
CA GLY A 164 -12.12 -11.25 1.48
C GLY A 164 -12.18 -12.08 0.21
N ARG A 165 -13.38 -12.38 -0.27
CA ARG A 165 -13.60 -13.10 -1.53
C ARG A 165 -13.04 -12.32 -2.72
N HIS A 166 -13.32 -11.01 -2.79
CA HIS A 166 -12.81 -10.17 -3.87
C HIS A 166 -11.28 -10.13 -3.88
N ARG A 167 -10.65 -9.94 -2.72
CA ARG A 167 -9.18 -9.97 -2.57
C ARG A 167 -8.59 -11.31 -3.02
N ALA A 168 -9.22 -12.44 -2.69
CA ALA A 168 -8.75 -13.76 -3.10
C ALA A 168 -8.76 -13.90 -4.63
N GLN A 169 -9.81 -13.44 -5.30
CA GLN A 169 -9.91 -13.45 -6.76
C GLN A 169 -8.82 -12.60 -7.41
N VAL A 170 -8.63 -11.36 -6.94
CA VAL A 170 -7.58 -10.46 -7.45
C VAL A 170 -6.19 -11.05 -7.19
N ASN A 171 -5.93 -11.60 -5.99
CA ASN A 171 -4.64 -12.20 -5.67
C ASN A 171 -4.26 -13.36 -6.61
N GLY A 172 -5.24 -14.15 -7.08
CA GLY A 172 -4.99 -15.19 -8.08
C GLY A 172 -4.47 -14.63 -9.41
N LEU A 173 -5.00 -13.48 -9.85
CA LEU A 173 -4.52 -12.78 -11.06
C LEU A 173 -3.14 -12.16 -10.85
N LEU A 174 -2.90 -11.51 -9.71
CA LEU A 174 -1.61 -10.92 -9.36
C LEU A 174 -0.51 -11.98 -9.27
N LEU A 175 -0.82 -13.15 -8.67
CA LEU A 175 0.10 -14.28 -8.62
C LEU A 175 0.48 -14.73 -10.03
N ARG A 176 -0.50 -14.89 -10.92
CA ARG A 176 -0.25 -15.29 -12.30
C ARG A 176 0.58 -14.25 -13.07
N ALA A 177 0.31 -12.97 -12.90
CA ALA A 177 1.10 -11.89 -13.49
C ALA A 177 2.55 -11.91 -12.98
N SER A 178 2.75 -12.11 -11.68
CA SER A 178 4.07 -12.27 -11.06
C SER A 178 4.84 -13.47 -11.63
N GLU A 179 4.21 -14.64 -11.73
CA GLU A 179 4.83 -15.84 -12.32
C GLU A 179 5.31 -15.58 -13.74
N LEU A 180 4.48 -14.95 -14.59
CA LEU A 180 4.82 -14.63 -15.97
C LEU A 180 5.98 -13.63 -16.05
N ALA A 181 6.01 -12.63 -15.18
CA ALA A 181 7.09 -11.64 -15.14
C ALA A 181 8.41 -12.30 -14.73
N ARG A 182 8.40 -13.09 -13.64
CA ARG A 182 9.59 -13.77 -13.13
C ARG A 182 10.06 -14.93 -14.03
N ALA A 183 9.16 -15.54 -14.83
CA ALA A 183 9.52 -16.59 -15.78
C ALA A 183 10.49 -16.13 -16.88
N GLN A 184 10.66 -14.82 -17.08
CA GLN A 184 11.63 -14.28 -18.03
C GLN A 184 13.09 -14.46 -17.56
N LEU A 185 13.30 -14.75 -16.29
CA LEU A 185 14.64 -14.98 -15.75
C LEU A 185 15.09 -16.42 -15.98
N PRO A 186 16.35 -16.65 -16.37
CA PRO A 186 16.91 -18.01 -16.45
C PRO A 186 17.12 -18.62 -15.07
N GLY A 187 17.16 -19.95 -15.01
CA GLY A 187 17.50 -20.70 -13.81
C GLY A 187 16.34 -20.82 -12.79
N ARG A 188 16.69 -21.44 -11.64
CA ARG A 188 15.76 -21.63 -10.53
C ARG A 188 15.71 -20.35 -9.69
N ARG A 189 14.51 -19.89 -9.37
CA ARG A 189 14.29 -18.74 -8.49
C ARG A 189 13.94 -19.22 -7.08
N PRO A 190 14.48 -18.56 -6.04
CA PRO A 190 14.12 -18.89 -4.66
C PRO A 190 12.60 -18.73 -4.44
N ASP A 191 12.00 -19.68 -3.72
CA ASP A 191 10.60 -19.59 -3.29
C ASP A 191 10.56 -19.53 -1.74
N HIS A 192 10.22 -18.35 -1.25
CA HIS A 192 10.08 -18.01 0.15
C HIS A 192 8.68 -17.49 0.47
N HIS A 193 7.65 -17.95 -0.27
CA HIS A 193 6.26 -17.57 -0.03
C HIS A 193 5.86 -17.84 1.42
N GLY A 194 5.45 -16.79 2.14
CA GLY A 194 5.03 -16.88 3.54
C GLY A 194 6.13 -17.32 4.53
N ALA A 195 7.38 -17.36 4.09
CA ALA A 195 8.49 -17.82 4.94
C ALA A 195 8.69 -16.90 6.14
N ASP A 196 9.06 -17.49 7.28
CA ASP A 196 9.53 -16.75 8.45
C ASP A 196 11.04 -16.50 8.31
N LEU A 197 11.37 -15.27 7.96
CA LEU A 197 12.72 -14.77 7.75
C LEU A 197 13.04 -13.61 8.71
N ILE A 198 12.39 -13.57 9.88
CA ILE A 198 12.64 -12.56 10.91
C ILE A 198 14.11 -12.61 11.34
N GLY A 199 14.80 -11.45 11.23
CA GLY A 199 16.21 -11.33 11.60
C GLY A 199 17.16 -12.18 10.75
N ALA A 200 16.71 -12.71 9.60
CA ALA A 200 17.52 -13.53 8.72
C ALA A 200 18.75 -12.76 8.20
N ARG A 201 19.87 -13.44 8.07
CA ARG A 201 21.12 -12.91 7.50
C ARG A 201 21.16 -13.18 6.00
N LEU A 202 20.69 -12.23 5.21
CA LEU A 202 20.58 -12.32 3.76
C LEU A 202 21.43 -11.23 3.06
N ALA A 203 22.45 -10.72 3.76
CA ALA A 203 23.35 -9.71 3.19
C ALA A 203 24.05 -10.24 1.93
N GLY A 204 23.93 -9.50 0.81
CA GLY A 204 24.49 -9.88 -0.47
C GLY A 204 23.85 -11.11 -1.12
N ALA A 205 22.72 -11.60 -0.62
CA ALA A 205 22.04 -12.77 -1.17
C ALA A 205 21.53 -12.52 -2.59
N ASP A 206 21.59 -13.54 -3.44
CA ASP A 206 20.91 -13.55 -4.74
C ASP A 206 19.46 -13.97 -4.55
N LEU A 207 18.58 -12.96 -4.45
CA LEU A 207 17.13 -13.11 -4.35
C LEU A 207 16.43 -12.60 -5.62
N LYS A 208 17.18 -12.49 -6.72
CA LYS A 208 16.65 -12.06 -8.00
C LYS A 208 15.48 -12.90 -8.45
N GLY A 209 14.34 -12.23 -8.70
CA GLY A 209 13.08 -12.91 -9.05
C GLY A 209 12.55 -13.86 -7.99
N ALA A 210 12.98 -13.77 -6.73
CA ALA A 210 12.47 -14.58 -5.64
C ALA A 210 10.97 -14.36 -5.41
N ASN A 211 10.27 -15.40 -5.00
CA ASN A 211 8.92 -15.28 -4.48
C ASN A 211 8.97 -15.01 -2.98
N LEU A 212 8.78 -13.76 -2.59
CA LEU A 212 8.77 -13.30 -1.20
C LEU A 212 7.37 -12.84 -0.75
N ARG A 213 6.33 -13.26 -1.47
CA ARG A 213 4.93 -12.91 -1.13
C ARG A 213 4.61 -13.31 0.30
N GLY A 214 4.16 -12.34 1.10
CA GLY A 214 3.80 -12.57 2.50
C GLY A 214 4.94 -13.04 3.40
N ALA A 215 6.20 -12.99 2.95
CA ALA A 215 7.34 -13.33 3.78
C ALA A 215 7.50 -12.36 4.95
N ARG A 216 7.88 -12.87 6.11
CA ARG A 216 8.14 -12.07 7.31
C ARG A 216 9.63 -11.73 7.38
N LEU A 217 10.00 -10.57 6.87
CA LEU A 217 11.39 -10.09 6.78
C LEU A 217 11.72 -9.04 7.87
N ILE A 218 10.99 -9.06 8.98
CA ILE A 218 11.15 -8.09 10.08
C ILE A 218 12.60 -8.14 10.60
N GLY A 219 13.31 -7.01 10.52
CA GLY A 219 14.68 -6.89 10.98
C GLY A 219 15.69 -7.77 10.23
N ALA A 220 15.34 -8.31 9.06
CA ALA A 220 16.27 -9.07 8.24
C ALA A 220 17.39 -8.18 7.68
N ASP A 221 18.61 -8.69 7.63
CA ASP A 221 19.73 -8.05 6.93
C ASP A 221 19.69 -8.44 5.45
N LEU A 222 19.17 -7.54 4.63
CA LEU A 222 19.10 -7.63 3.16
C LEU A 222 20.11 -6.66 2.51
N SER A 223 21.08 -6.15 3.28
CA SER A 223 22.05 -5.20 2.75
C SER A 223 22.80 -5.81 1.55
N ARG A 224 22.95 -5.03 0.49
CA ARG A 224 23.60 -5.46 -0.77
C ARG A 224 22.96 -6.68 -1.46
N ALA A 225 21.78 -7.13 -1.05
CA ALA A 225 21.06 -8.22 -1.71
C ALA A 225 20.56 -7.79 -3.10
N ASP A 226 20.58 -8.72 -4.05
CA ASP A 226 19.88 -8.54 -5.34
C ASP A 226 18.44 -9.04 -5.19
N LEU A 227 17.51 -8.10 -5.02
CA LEU A 227 16.06 -8.32 -4.97
C LEU A 227 15.41 -7.95 -6.31
N SER A 228 16.18 -7.69 -7.37
CA SER A 228 15.62 -7.29 -8.65
C SER A 228 14.58 -8.28 -9.15
N LEU A 229 13.42 -7.76 -9.63
CA LEU A 229 12.28 -8.57 -10.07
C LEU A 229 11.69 -9.52 -9.00
N ALA A 230 12.07 -9.43 -7.73
CA ALA A 230 11.45 -10.21 -6.66
C ALA A 230 9.99 -9.77 -6.43
N ASP A 231 9.12 -10.72 -6.09
CA ASP A 231 7.73 -10.43 -5.70
C ASP A 231 7.64 -10.20 -4.19
N LEU A 232 7.39 -8.95 -3.81
CA LEU A 232 7.30 -8.48 -2.43
C LEU A 232 5.85 -8.20 -1.98
N THR A 233 4.84 -8.74 -2.69
CA THR A 233 3.43 -8.55 -2.33
C THR A 233 3.19 -8.95 -0.88
N GLY A 234 2.81 -7.98 -0.05
CA GLY A 234 2.47 -8.23 1.36
C GLY A 234 3.63 -8.71 2.23
N ALA A 235 4.88 -8.63 1.75
CA ALA A 235 6.05 -8.92 2.59
C ALA A 235 6.18 -7.90 3.72
N ASP A 236 6.53 -8.35 4.92
CA ASP A 236 6.73 -7.50 6.09
C ASP A 236 8.21 -7.09 6.21
N LEU A 237 8.52 -5.87 5.77
CA LEU A 237 9.87 -5.31 5.76
C LEU A 237 10.16 -4.40 6.98
N ARG A 238 9.40 -4.47 8.07
CA ARG A 238 9.63 -3.61 9.24
C ARG A 238 11.03 -3.77 9.80
N GLY A 239 11.80 -2.67 9.80
CA GLY A 239 13.18 -2.64 10.28
C GLY A 239 14.16 -3.51 9.48
N ALA A 240 13.78 -4.02 8.29
CA ALA A 240 14.70 -4.70 7.40
C ALA A 240 15.78 -3.73 6.88
N ASP A 241 17.02 -4.19 6.82
CA ASP A 241 18.15 -3.43 6.29
C ASP A 241 18.27 -3.64 4.78
N LEU A 242 17.94 -2.61 3.99
CA LEU A 242 17.99 -2.60 2.53
C LEU A 242 19.17 -1.76 2.00
N ARG A 243 20.15 -1.39 2.82
CA ARG A 243 21.28 -0.55 2.38
C ARG A 243 22.05 -1.21 1.24
N ASP A 244 22.32 -0.42 0.21
CA ASP A 244 22.96 -0.88 -1.05
C ASP A 244 22.21 -2.02 -1.77
N ALA A 245 20.98 -2.38 -1.38
CA ALA A 245 20.19 -3.43 -2.03
C ALA A 245 19.65 -2.98 -3.38
N ASP A 246 19.47 -3.94 -4.29
CA ASP A 246 18.85 -3.70 -5.60
C ASP A 246 17.39 -4.17 -5.60
N LEU A 247 16.45 -3.21 -5.58
CA LEU A 247 15.01 -3.46 -5.73
C LEU A 247 14.49 -3.10 -7.14
N THR A 248 15.38 -2.97 -8.12
CA THR A 248 14.98 -2.59 -9.48
C THR A 248 13.96 -3.57 -10.06
N GLY A 249 12.81 -3.06 -10.48
CA GLY A 249 11.74 -3.88 -11.05
C GLY A 249 11.07 -4.86 -10.07
N CYS A 250 11.28 -4.74 -8.76
CA CYS A 250 10.50 -5.49 -7.78
C CYS A 250 9.01 -5.38 -8.05
N LEU A 251 8.32 -6.51 -7.92
CA LEU A 251 6.89 -6.59 -8.17
C LEU A 251 6.11 -6.26 -6.89
N PHE A 252 5.11 -5.39 -7.03
CA PHE A 252 4.11 -5.10 -6.00
C PHE A 252 4.66 -4.56 -4.68
N LEU A 253 5.86 -3.99 -4.71
CA LEU A 253 6.42 -3.25 -3.60
C LEU A 253 5.63 -1.93 -3.41
N THR A 254 5.35 -1.57 -2.16
CA THR A 254 4.62 -0.34 -1.81
C THR A 254 5.53 0.67 -1.09
N GLN A 255 5.14 1.95 -1.13
CA GLN A 255 5.85 2.99 -0.38
C GLN A 255 5.86 2.69 1.12
N ALA A 256 4.75 2.20 1.68
CA ALA A 256 4.62 1.83 3.08
C ALA A 256 5.65 0.76 3.53
N GLN A 257 5.96 -0.21 2.66
CA GLN A 257 6.99 -1.22 2.94
C GLN A 257 8.39 -0.58 2.99
N LEU A 258 8.71 0.35 2.07
CA LEU A 258 9.96 1.10 2.11
C LEU A 258 10.04 2.01 3.34
N ASP A 259 8.94 2.70 3.66
CA ASP A 259 8.88 3.56 4.83
C ASP A 259 9.05 2.77 6.14
N ALA A 260 8.75 1.48 6.15
CA ALA A 260 8.95 0.59 7.29
C ALA A 260 10.38 0.03 7.40
N ALA A 261 11.16 0.07 6.34
CA ALA A 261 12.52 -0.47 6.26
C ALA A 261 13.59 0.61 6.49
N GLU A 262 14.83 0.18 6.63
CA GLU A 262 16.01 1.01 6.63
C GLU A 262 16.75 0.86 5.28
N GLY A 263 17.26 1.96 4.75
CA GLY A 263 18.01 1.96 3.50
C GLY A 263 18.93 3.17 3.41
N ASP A 264 19.54 3.40 2.26
CA ASP A 264 20.43 4.55 2.02
C ASP A 264 20.37 5.05 0.57
N THR A 265 21.30 5.93 0.20
CA THR A 265 21.41 6.43 -1.17
C THR A 265 21.90 5.39 -2.17
N GLY A 266 22.50 4.27 -1.71
CA GLY A 266 22.92 3.15 -2.55
C GLY A 266 21.78 2.20 -2.90
N THR A 267 20.67 2.21 -2.14
CA THR A 267 19.50 1.38 -2.42
C THR A 267 18.84 1.80 -3.73
N ARG A 268 18.70 0.87 -4.67
CA ARG A 268 18.04 1.10 -5.96
C ARG A 268 16.56 0.77 -5.89
N LEU A 269 15.69 1.73 -6.22
CA LEU A 269 14.23 1.61 -6.11
C LEU A 269 13.57 1.54 -7.48
N PRO A 270 12.46 0.80 -7.62
CA PRO A 270 11.64 0.85 -8.83
C PRO A 270 10.77 2.12 -8.84
N PRO A 271 10.54 2.76 -10.01
CA PRO A 271 9.52 3.78 -10.12
C PRO A 271 8.11 3.17 -9.90
N PRO A 272 7.12 3.91 -9.40
CA PRO A 272 7.15 5.33 -9.01
C PRO A 272 7.51 5.57 -7.52
N LEU A 273 8.16 4.59 -6.86
CA LEU A 273 8.50 4.67 -5.43
C LEU A 273 9.65 5.65 -5.19
N THR A 274 9.61 6.29 -4.03
CA THR A 274 10.58 7.33 -3.65
C THR A 274 11.35 6.91 -2.41
N ARG A 275 12.59 7.41 -2.29
CA ARG A 275 13.42 7.15 -1.11
C ARG A 275 12.78 7.80 0.13
N PRO A 276 12.56 7.01 1.21
CA PRO A 276 12.07 7.55 2.47
C PRO A 276 12.99 8.63 3.05
N ALA A 277 12.42 9.71 3.57
CA ALA A 277 13.19 10.85 4.08
C ALA A 277 14.08 10.50 5.30
N HIS A 278 13.78 9.41 6.01
CA HIS A 278 14.57 8.95 7.16
C HIS A 278 15.78 8.11 6.78
N TRP A 279 15.93 7.72 5.50
CA TRP A 279 17.10 6.99 5.04
C TRP A 279 18.30 7.92 4.97
N PRO A 280 19.41 7.62 5.65
CA PRO A 280 20.60 8.46 5.63
C PRO A 280 21.23 8.52 4.24
N GLY A 281 22.02 9.57 4.00
CA GLY A 281 22.99 9.59 2.90
C GLY A 281 23.99 8.44 3.04
N ARG A 282 24.61 8.05 1.92
CA ARG A 282 25.64 6.99 1.92
C ARG A 282 26.75 7.35 2.93
N ARG A 283 26.96 6.51 3.93
CA ARG A 283 28.17 6.63 4.75
C ARG A 283 29.35 6.27 3.86
N LEU A 284 30.20 7.23 3.54
CA LEU A 284 31.49 6.95 2.96
C LEU A 284 32.28 6.14 4.01
N ALA A 285 32.62 4.93 3.66
CA ALA A 285 33.44 4.03 4.47
C ALA A 285 34.89 4.53 4.49
#